data_3a252866ffb6ca1942f2ae952fc6fb73
#
_entry.id   3a252866ffb6ca1942f2ae952fc6fb73
#
_cell.length_a   1.000
_cell.length_b   1.000
_cell.length_c   1.000
_cell.angle_alpha   90.00
_cell.angle_beta   90.00
_cell.angle_gamma   90.00
#
_symmetry.space_group_name_H-M   'P 1'
#
loop_
_entity.id
_entity.type
_entity.pdbx_description
1 polymer ?
#
loop_
_entity_poly.entity_id
_entity_poly.type
_entity_poly.pdbx_seq_one_letter_code
_entity_poly.pdbx_strand_id
1 'polypeptide(L)'
;MAEKLKVELMTPYRKVISEEVDMITATGTLGEFGVLPGHAPFLTSLNIGELSYSKDGNTFYVALNWGYLEVENDEVTILVETAERADEIDLERAKAALGRAEEALKKLTREDKDFVQHQSALERALIRMQVAAKASRK
;
A
#
# COMPACT_ATOMS: atom_id res chain seq x y z
N MET A 1 -20.93 3.37 21.71
CA MET A 1 -20.09 4.12 20.78
C MET A 1 -19.21 3.18 19.98
N ALA A 2 -19.11 3.39 18.68
CA ALA A 2 -18.20 2.61 17.87
C ALA A 2 -16.77 3.03 18.20
N GLU A 3 -15.94 2.04 18.49
CA GLU A 3 -14.53 2.29 18.71
C GLU A 3 -13.84 2.51 17.36
N LYS A 4 -12.76 3.26 17.38
CA LYS A 4 -12.00 3.58 16.18
C LYS A 4 -10.54 3.20 16.36
N LEU A 5 -9.87 3.02 15.23
CA LEU A 5 -8.42 2.89 15.18
C LEU A 5 -7.85 4.25 14.83
N LYS A 6 -6.79 4.64 15.50
CA LYS A 6 -6.05 5.85 15.14
C LYS A 6 -4.91 5.43 14.23
N VAL A 7 -4.92 5.90 12.99
CA VAL A 7 -3.96 5.49 11.97
C VAL A 7 -3.02 6.63 11.61
N GLU A 8 -1.72 6.32 11.62
CA GLU A 8 -0.69 7.20 11.12
C GLU A 8 0.11 6.43 10.07
N LEU A 9 0.08 6.90 8.84
CA LEU A 9 0.86 6.31 7.75
C LEU A 9 1.86 7.35 7.27
N MET A 10 3.13 7.02 7.36
CA MET A 10 4.21 7.94 7.08
C MET A 10 5.25 7.35 6.14
N THR A 11 5.83 8.22 5.34
CA THR A 11 7.03 7.93 4.54
C THR A 11 8.15 8.82 5.08
N PRO A 12 9.41 8.65 4.63
CA PRO A 12 10.47 9.56 5.02
C PRO A 12 10.22 11.02 4.64
N TYR A 13 9.29 11.27 3.74
CA TYR A 13 9.06 12.62 3.20
C TYR A 13 7.80 13.29 3.69
N ARG A 14 6.79 12.52 4.12
CA ARG A 14 5.52 13.12 4.52
C ARG A 14 4.64 12.15 5.31
N LYS A 15 3.67 12.74 5.99
CA LYS A 15 2.59 11.98 6.63
C LYS A 15 1.46 11.88 5.61
N VAL A 16 1.13 10.67 5.20
CA VAL A 16 0.12 10.41 4.16
C VAL A 16 -1.28 10.32 4.74
N ILE A 17 -1.41 9.65 5.89
CA ILE A 17 -2.68 9.49 6.59
C ILE A 17 -2.47 9.78 8.08
N SER A 18 -3.41 10.53 8.66
CA SER A 18 -3.49 10.75 10.10
C SER A 18 -4.97 10.91 10.42
N GLU A 19 -5.66 9.80 10.69
CA GLU A 19 -7.11 9.78 10.84
C GLU A 19 -7.56 8.68 11.78
N GLU A 20 -8.79 8.81 12.26
CA GLU A 20 -9.47 7.74 12.96
C GLU A 20 -10.31 6.97 11.93
N VAL A 21 -10.17 5.64 11.92
CA VAL A 21 -10.82 4.79 10.93
C VAL A 21 -11.50 3.62 11.61
N ASP A 22 -12.36 2.92 10.86
CA ASP A 22 -13.12 1.78 11.38
C ASP A 22 -12.38 0.46 11.21
N MET A 23 -11.64 0.32 10.13
CA MET A 23 -10.94 -0.93 9.81
C MET A 23 -9.81 -0.66 8.83
N ILE A 24 -8.76 -1.47 8.91
CA ILE A 24 -7.65 -1.44 7.95
C ILE A 24 -7.47 -2.84 7.37
N THR A 25 -7.20 -2.92 6.07
CA THR A 25 -6.79 -4.15 5.40
C THR A 25 -5.48 -3.87 4.69
N ALA A 26 -4.51 -4.74 4.86
CA ALA A 26 -3.19 -4.56 4.25
C ALA A 26 -2.59 -5.89 3.83
N THR A 27 -1.56 -5.82 2.97
CA THR A 27 -0.84 -7.00 2.50
C THR A 27 0.52 -7.05 3.17
N GLY A 28 0.66 -7.99 4.10
CA GLY A 28 1.95 -8.25 4.75
C GLY A 28 2.75 -9.30 4.00
N THR A 29 3.96 -9.56 4.48
CA THR A 29 4.82 -10.59 3.88
C THR A 29 4.25 -12.00 4.01
N LEU A 30 3.36 -12.20 4.99
CA LEU A 30 2.71 -13.49 5.22
C LEU A 30 1.30 -13.57 4.65
N GLY A 31 0.87 -12.54 3.91
CA GLY A 31 -0.45 -12.50 3.29
C GLY A 31 -1.28 -11.31 3.74
N GLU A 32 -2.49 -11.25 3.22
CA GLU A 32 -3.43 -10.18 3.55
C GLU A 32 -3.98 -10.36 4.97
N PHE A 33 -4.14 -9.25 5.68
CA PHE A 33 -4.70 -9.25 7.03
C PHE A 33 -5.56 -8.01 7.26
N GLY A 34 -6.45 -8.11 8.25
CA GLY A 34 -7.30 -7.00 8.65
C GLY A 34 -7.05 -6.61 10.11
N VAL A 35 -7.26 -5.34 10.42
CA VAL A 35 -7.14 -4.80 11.77
C VAL A 35 -8.43 -4.08 12.13
N LEU A 36 -9.06 -4.50 13.23
CA LEU A 36 -10.26 -3.88 13.79
C LEU A 36 -9.93 -3.35 15.18
N PRO A 37 -10.74 -2.43 15.70
CA PRO A 37 -10.59 -2.00 17.11
C PRO A 37 -10.56 -3.21 18.04
N GLY A 38 -9.69 -3.17 19.03
CA GLY A 38 -9.48 -4.29 19.95
C GLY A 38 -8.45 -5.30 19.49
N HIS A 39 -7.84 -5.10 18.34
CA HIS A 39 -6.80 -6.01 17.83
C HIS A 39 -5.63 -6.10 18.82
N ALA A 40 -5.12 -7.30 19.03
CA ALA A 40 -3.97 -7.53 19.89
C ALA A 40 -2.73 -6.80 19.35
N PRO A 41 -1.76 -6.49 20.20
CA PRO A 41 -0.50 -5.93 19.74
C PRO A 41 0.11 -6.77 18.64
N PHE A 42 0.60 -6.11 17.58
CA PHE A 42 1.02 -6.81 16.36
C PHE A 42 2.07 -5.96 15.62
N LEU A 43 3.06 -6.62 15.07
CA LEU A 43 4.07 -5.98 14.23
C LEU A 43 4.36 -6.88 13.04
N THR A 44 4.27 -6.33 11.85
CA THR A 44 4.56 -7.10 10.63
C THR A 44 5.25 -6.22 9.58
N SER A 45 5.97 -6.87 8.69
CA SER A 45 6.51 -6.20 7.51
C SER A 45 5.46 -6.17 6.42
N LEU A 46 5.54 -5.17 5.55
CA LEU A 46 4.64 -4.96 4.42
C LEU A 46 5.39 -5.08 3.11
N ASN A 47 4.73 -5.66 2.12
CA ASN A 47 5.24 -5.75 0.75
C ASN A 47 4.69 -4.62 -0.11
N ILE A 48 5.14 -4.57 -1.35
CA ILE A 48 4.47 -3.79 -2.40
C ILE A 48 3.04 -4.30 -2.47
N GLY A 49 2.08 -3.42 -2.24
CA GLY A 49 0.69 -3.85 -2.22
C GLY A 49 -0.29 -2.73 -1.94
N GLU A 50 -1.52 -3.12 -1.79
CA GLU A 50 -2.62 -2.21 -1.53
C GLU A 50 -2.98 -2.25 -0.05
N LEU A 51 -3.16 -1.06 0.52
CA LEU A 51 -3.77 -0.90 1.84
C LEU A 51 -5.11 -0.23 1.64
N SER A 52 -6.13 -0.69 2.35
CA SER A 52 -7.41 0.00 2.35
C SER A 52 -7.83 0.28 3.80
N TYR A 53 -8.60 1.34 3.98
CA TYR A 53 -9.21 1.62 5.27
C TYR A 53 -10.63 2.12 5.06
N SER A 54 -11.50 1.79 5.99
CA SER A 54 -12.88 2.25 5.95
C SER A 54 -13.09 3.31 7.01
N LYS A 55 -13.87 4.33 6.65
CA LYS A 55 -14.20 5.44 7.52
C LYS A 55 -15.58 5.94 7.17
N ASP A 56 -16.49 5.90 8.14
CA ASP A 56 -17.86 6.41 7.97
C ASP A 56 -18.58 5.84 6.74
N GLY A 57 -18.41 4.54 6.50
CA GLY A 57 -19.06 3.83 5.40
C GLY A 57 -18.37 3.93 4.06
N ASN A 58 -17.27 4.68 3.97
CA ASN A 58 -16.49 4.81 2.75
C ASN A 58 -15.18 4.04 2.86
N THR A 59 -14.71 3.50 1.74
CA THR A 59 -13.43 2.80 1.69
C THR A 59 -12.43 3.60 0.86
N PHE A 60 -11.23 3.75 1.39
CA PHE A 60 -10.13 4.47 0.76
C PHE A 60 -8.98 3.51 0.48
N TYR A 61 -8.26 3.75 -0.60
CA TYR A 61 -7.21 2.86 -1.06
C TYR A 61 -5.89 3.59 -1.21
N VAL A 62 -4.80 2.90 -0.86
CA VAL A 62 -3.44 3.45 -0.89
C VAL A 62 -2.50 2.40 -1.49
N ALA A 63 -1.63 2.83 -2.40
CA ALA A 63 -0.57 1.97 -2.92
C ALA A 63 0.66 2.14 -2.04
N LEU A 64 1.20 1.04 -1.54
CA LEU A 64 2.34 1.02 -0.62
C LEU A 64 3.53 0.29 -1.22
N ASN A 65 4.71 0.70 -0.78
CA ASN A 65 5.95 0.01 -1.06
C ASN A 65 6.65 -0.24 0.29
N TRP A 66 7.16 -1.42 0.48
CA TRP A 66 7.86 -1.96 1.66
C TRP A 66 7.90 -1.10 2.94
N GLY A 67 7.64 -1.74 4.03
CA GLY A 67 7.77 -1.11 5.34
C GLY A 67 7.23 -1.99 6.45
N TYR A 68 6.70 -1.35 7.48
CA TYR A 68 6.21 -2.02 8.67
C TYR A 68 4.89 -1.43 9.12
N LEU A 69 4.09 -2.29 9.75
CA LEU A 69 2.84 -1.89 10.38
C LEU A 69 2.83 -2.41 11.81
N GLU A 70 2.57 -1.51 12.75
CA GLU A 70 2.48 -1.85 14.17
C GLU A 70 1.10 -1.50 14.71
N VAL A 71 0.52 -2.40 15.49
CA VAL A 71 -0.75 -2.18 16.19
C VAL A 71 -0.50 -2.24 17.69
N GLU A 72 -0.93 -1.22 18.41
CA GLU A 72 -0.86 -1.19 19.86
C GLU A 72 -1.93 -0.26 20.42
N ASN A 73 -2.81 -0.80 21.27
CA ASN A 73 -3.87 -0.02 21.94
C ASN A 73 -4.72 0.81 20.97
N ASP A 74 -5.20 0.19 19.90
CA ASP A 74 -6.00 0.81 18.85
C ASP A 74 -5.26 1.93 18.09
N GLU A 75 -3.95 1.99 18.22
CA GLU A 75 -3.12 2.88 17.41
C GLU A 75 -2.37 2.04 16.38
N VAL A 76 -2.48 2.42 15.12
CA VAL A 76 -1.83 1.75 14.01
C VAL A 76 -0.80 2.71 13.41
N THR A 77 0.46 2.32 13.47
CA THR A 77 1.56 3.10 12.90
C THR A 77 2.11 2.35 11.70
N ILE A 78 2.15 3.02 10.57
CA ILE A 78 2.63 2.44 9.32
C ILE A 78 3.77 3.30 8.79
N LEU A 79 4.95 2.67 8.64
CA LEU A 79 6.14 3.33 8.12
C LEU A 79 6.56 2.60 6.86
N VAL A 80 6.50 3.28 5.72
CA VAL A 80 6.79 2.68 4.41
C VAL A 80 7.70 3.59 3.59
N GLU A 81 8.36 3.02 2.58
CA GLU A 81 9.23 3.78 1.69
C GLU A 81 8.43 4.78 0.86
N THR A 82 7.33 4.34 0.27
CA THR A 82 6.44 5.20 -0.51
C THR A 82 4.99 4.82 -0.26
N ALA A 83 4.12 5.81 -0.34
CA ALA A 83 2.69 5.62 -0.23
C ALA A 83 1.99 6.68 -1.07
N GLU A 84 1.00 6.25 -1.85
CA GLU A 84 0.18 7.16 -2.64
C GLU A 84 -1.28 6.81 -2.46
N ARG A 85 -2.10 7.80 -2.14
CA ARG A 85 -3.56 7.60 -2.10
C ARG A 85 -4.07 7.48 -3.53
N ALA A 86 -5.17 6.74 -3.69
CA ALA A 86 -5.75 6.48 -5.01
C ALA A 86 -5.97 7.75 -5.83
N ASP A 87 -6.43 8.82 -5.20
CA ASP A 87 -6.72 10.09 -5.88
C ASP A 87 -5.45 10.88 -6.25
N GLU A 88 -4.29 10.49 -5.75
CA GLU A 88 -3.02 11.14 -6.06
C GLU A 88 -2.27 10.44 -7.20
N ILE A 89 -2.68 9.23 -7.58
CA ILE A 89 -1.94 8.44 -8.58
C ILE A 89 -2.27 8.91 -9.99
N ASP A 90 -1.21 9.19 -10.76
CA ASP A 90 -1.32 9.48 -12.19
C ASP A 90 -1.37 8.16 -12.94
N LEU A 91 -2.56 7.78 -13.42
CA LEU A 91 -2.79 6.49 -14.08
C LEU A 91 -1.97 6.34 -15.36
N GLU A 92 -1.89 7.38 -16.17
CA GLU A 92 -1.12 7.32 -17.43
C GLU A 92 0.36 7.10 -17.16
N ARG A 93 0.88 7.74 -16.12
CA ARG A 93 2.27 7.57 -15.71
C ARG A 93 2.53 6.17 -15.19
N ALA A 94 1.57 5.60 -14.46
CA ALA A 94 1.67 4.21 -13.96
C ALA A 94 1.66 3.22 -15.12
N LYS A 95 0.81 3.43 -16.13
CA LYS A 95 0.77 2.61 -17.34
C LYS A 95 2.09 2.67 -18.09
N ALA A 96 2.68 3.86 -18.23
CA ALA A 96 3.96 4.02 -18.90
C ALA A 96 5.07 3.29 -18.13
N ALA A 97 5.08 3.37 -16.81
CA ALA A 97 6.05 2.66 -15.98
C ALA A 97 5.90 1.15 -16.13
N LEU A 98 4.67 0.64 -16.22
CA LEU A 98 4.41 -0.77 -16.44
C LEU A 98 5.00 -1.23 -17.77
N GLY A 99 4.76 -0.47 -18.84
CA GLY A 99 5.29 -0.78 -20.17
C GLY A 99 6.82 -0.85 -20.17
N ARG A 100 7.47 0.12 -19.52
CA ARG A 100 8.93 0.12 -19.42
C ARG A 100 9.47 -1.11 -18.69
N ALA A 101 8.81 -1.47 -17.58
CA ALA A 101 9.22 -2.63 -16.79
C ALA A 101 9.02 -3.94 -17.56
N GLU A 102 7.91 -4.07 -18.28
CA GLU A 102 7.65 -5.24 -19.12
C GLU A 102 8.69 -5.39 -20.21
N GLU A 103 9.03 -4.30 -20.90
CA GLU A 103 10.04 -4.32 -21.94
C GLU A 103 11.42 -4.67 -21.39
N ALA A 104 11.77 -4.13 -20.23
CA ALA A 104 13.05 -4.43 -19.59
C ALA A 104 13.15 -5.91 -19.21
N LEU A 105 12.07 -6.49 -18.68
CA LEU A 105 12.03 -7.89 -18.25
C LEU A 105 12.15 -8.87 -19.42
N LYS A 106 11.64 -8.50 -20.59
CA LYS A 106 11.74 -9.35 -21.78
C LYS A 106 13.19 -9.58 -22.20
N LYS A 107 14.08 -8.65 -21.86
CA LYS A 107 15.50 -8.70 -22.23
C LYS A 107 16.38 -9.32 -21.17
N LEU A 108 15.82 -9.72 -20.04
CA LEU A 108 16.55 -10.23 -18.89
C LEU A 108 16.18 -11.66 -18.57
N THR A 109 17.13 -12.40 -17.99
CA THR A 109 16.85 -13.71 -17.40
C THR A 109 16.79 -13.54 -15.89
N ARG A 110 16.24 -14.53 -15.20
CA ARG A 110 16.13 -14.49 -13.73
C ARG A 110 17.50 -14.39 -13.04
N GLU A 111 18.55 -14.71 -13.75
CA GLU A 111 19.91 -14.68 -13.23
C GLU A 111 20.57 -13.31 -13.35
N ASP A 112 19.99 -12.43 -14.16
CA ASP A 112 20.52 -11.07 -14.31
C ASP A 112 20.36 -10.28 -13.01
N LYS A 113 21.37 -9.47 -12.70
CA LYS A 113 21.38 -8.64 -11.48
C LYS A 113 20.20 -7.69 -11.40
N ASP A 114 19.77 -7.19 -12.55
CA ASP A 114 18.71 -6.20 -12.62
C ASP A 114 17.30 -6.79 -12.68
N PHE A 115 17.19 -8.12 -12.75
CA PHE A 115 15.89 -8.78 -12.87
C PHE A 115 14.94 -8.43 -11.71
N VAL A 116 15.41 -8.58 -10.48
CA VAL A 116 14.60 -8.31 -9.29
C VAL A 116 14.15 -6.85 -9.25
N GLN A 117 15.05 -5.94 -9.64
CA GLN A 117 14.74 -4.51 -9.66
C GLN A 117 13.61 -4.19 -10.64
N HIS A 118 13.68 -4.74 -11.84
CA HIS A 118 12.63 -4.51 -12.85
C HIS A 118 11.34 -5.25 -12.52
N GLN A 119 11.42 -6.41 -11.88
CA GLN A 119 10.25 -7.13 -11.42
C GLN A 119 9.53 -6.34 -10.32
N SER A 120 10.28 -5.76 -9.39
CA SER A 120 9.70 -4.89 -8.36
C SER A 120 9.04 -3.65 -8.96
N ALA A 121 9.67 -3.07 -9.98
CA ALA A 121 9.10 -1.91 -10.70
C ALA A 121 7.78 -2.30 -11.37
N LEU A 122 7.70 -3.50 -11.93
CA LEU A 122 6.47 -4.02 -12.53
C LEU A 122 5.37 -4.14 -11.48
N GLU A 123 5.69 -4.73 -10.34
CA GLU A 123 4.72 -4.90 -9.24
C GLU A 123 4.21 -3.55 -8.73
N ARG A 124 5.10 -2.58 -8.54
CA ARG A 124 4.70 -1.24 -8.10
C ARG A 124 3.75 -0.57 -9.10
N ALA A 125 4.06 -0.70 -10.39
CA ALA A 125 3.21 -0.12 -11.44
C ALA A 125 1.83 -0.77 -11.47
N LEU A 126 1.78 -2.10 -11.35
CA LEU A 126 0.51 -2.84 -11.32
C LEU A 126 -0.35 -2.42 -10.13
N ILE A 127 0.25 -2.31 -8.95
CA ILE A 127 -0.49 -1.90 -7.74
C ILE A 127 -1.00 -0.46 -7.89
N ARG A 128 -0.17 0.45 -8.42
CA ARG A 128 -0.60 1.83 -8.63
C ARG A 128 -1.79 1.91 -9.59
N MET A 129 -1.76 1.14 -10.67
CA MET A 129 -2.88 1.08 -11.61
C MET A 129 -4.13 0.53 -10.96
N GLN A 130 -4.00 -0.55 -10.20
CA GLN A 130 -5.10 -1.18 -9.50
C GLN A 130 -5.76 -0.22 -8.49
N VAL A 131 -4.94 0.46 -7.71
CA VAL A 131 -5.41 1.41 -6.72
C VAL A 131 -6.05 2.63 -7.37
N ALA A 132 -5.43 3.19 -8.42
CA ALA A 132 -5.96 4.34 -9.13
C ALA A 132 -7.33 4.04 -9.74
N ALA A 133 -7.53 2.83 -10.26
CA ALA A 133 -8.80 2.42 -10.85
C ALA A 133 -9.94 2.42 -9.81
N LYS A 134 -9.63 2.17 -8.55
CA LYS A 134 -10.62 2.17 -7.48
C LYS A 134 -11.08 3.57 -7.10
N ALA A 135 -10.21 4.57 -7.24
CA ALA A 135 -10.57 5.97 -7.01
C ALA A 135 -11.63 6.45 -8.00
N SER A 136 -11.56 5.99 -9.23
CA SER A 136 -12.48 6.42 -10.29
C SER A 136 -13.86 5.79 -10.23
N ARG A 137 -14.10 4.91 -9.24
CA ARG A 137 -15.38 4.22 -9.07
C ARG A 137 -16.35 4.93 -8.11
N LYS A 138 -16.05 6.13 -7.73
CA LYS A 138 -16.93 6.88 -6.83
C LYS A 138 -18.27 7.18 -7.49
#